data_b64b3c2defa5da67e49e2ceff6883bbd
#
_entry.id   b64b3c2defa5da67e49e2ceff6883bbd
#
_cell.length_a   1.000
_cell.length_b   1.000
_cell.length_c   1.000
_cell.angle_alpha   90.00
_cell.angle_beta   90.00
_cell.angle_gamma   90.00
#
_symmetry.space_group_name_H-M   'P 1'
#
loop_
_entity.id
_entity.type
_entity.pdbx_description
1 polymer ?
#
loop_
_entity_poly.entity_id
_entity_poly.type
_entity_poly.pdbx_seq_one_letter_code
_entity_poly.pdbx_strand_id
1 'polypeptide(L)'
;MNKRCVDVAILSDLHLGTYGCRAKEIVTYLKSISPQILILNGDVIDIWQFTKHYFPSTHVAVVKEILNLMTSGTRVIYVTGNHDEMLRRYSDLQLGQFQLTDKLVIEIDRKMTWIFHGDVFDNTTKGSAKFWAKMGSNGYAVLLGFNRFINKLLKFFGREKVSLSKKVMQKVNESIVKIDEFETLVAELAIEKKYDYVICGHIHQPQKRVITNKDGKVTYLNSGDWVEHLTSLEYYNNDWHIYKYEESKLRTINVTEMKRQATDVMTDQIAIYLHSLGA
;
A
#
# COMPACT_ATOMS: atom_id res chain seq x y z
N MET A 1 -7.97 -18.48 -10.40
CA MET A 1 -8.58 -17.12 -10.35
C MET A 1 -8.10 -16.33 -11.55
N ASN A 2 -9.00 -15.71 -12.30
CA ASN A 2 -8.60 -14.75 -13.32
C ASN A 2 -8.01 -13.53 -12.62
N LYS A 3 -6.74 -13.24 -12.89
CA LYS A 3 -6.08 -12.03 -12.36
C LYS A 3 -6.63 -10.80 -13.08
N ARG A 4 -6.78 -9.69 -12.36
CA ARG A 4 -7.12 -8.39 -12.97
C ARG A 4 -5.89 -7.84 -13.68
N CYS A 5 -6.03 -7.47 -14.96
CA CYS A 5 -4.98 -6.78 -15.68
C CYS A 5 -4.99 -5.31 -15.26
N VAL A 6 -3.85 -4.81 -14.82
CA VAL A 6 -3.60 -3.40 -14.53
C VAL A 6 -2.29 -2.99 -15.19
N ASP A 7 -2.20 -1.77 -15.70
CA ASP A 7 -0.97 -1.33 -16.36
C ASP A 7 0.11 -1.04 -15.31
N VAL A 8 -0.25 -0.28 -14.26
CA VAL A 8 0.65 0.02 -13.15
C VAL A 8 -0.05 -0.21 -11.82
N ALA A 9 0.62 -0.87 -10.89
CA ALA A 9 0.20 -0.98 -9.49
C ALA A 9 1.25 -0.34 -8.58
N ILE A 10 0.82 0.48 -7.61
CA ILE A 10 1.70 1.12 -6.63
C ILE A 10 1.27 0.75 -5.22
N LEU A 11 2.19 0.17 -4.46
CA LEU A 11 2.05 -0.11 -3.05
C LEU A 11 3.12 0.66 -2.29
N SER A 12 2.79 1.21 -1.13
CA SER A 12 3.75 1.79 -0.18
C SER A 12 3.44 1.35 1.24
N ASP A 13 4.36 1.63 2.14
CA ASP A 13 4.13 1.49 3.58
C ASP A 13 3.63 0.10 3.99
N LEU A 14 4.33 -0.94 3.47
CA LEU A 14 4.04 -2.33 3.80
C LEU A 14 4.58 -2.73 5.17
N HIS A 15 5.71 -2.13 5.57
CA HIS A 15 6.39 -2.37 6.85
C HIS A 15 6.62 -3.86 7.16
N LEU A 16 7.16 -4.60 6.17
CA LEU A 16 7.61 -5.98 6.38
C LEU A 16 8.67 -6.02 7.49
N GLY A 17 8.52 -6.93 8.43
CA GLY A 17 9.37 -7.01 9.63
C GLY A 17 8.70 -6.43 10.87
N THR A 18 7.50 -5.86 10.77
CA THR A 18 6.72 -5.36 11.91
C THR A 18 5.46 -6.18 12.18
N TYR A 19 4.96 -6.12 13.42
CA TYR A 19 3.67 -6.74 13.79
C TYR A 19 2.46 -6.03 13.14
N GLY A 20 2.65 -4.80 12.65
CA GLY A 20 1.62 -4.00 11.99
C GLY A 20 1.28 -4.49 10.59
N CYS A 21 2.23 -5.08 9.89
CA CYS A 21 2.11 -5.50 8.51
C CYS A 21 0.98 -6.50 8.27
N ARG A 22 0.17 -6.25 7.27
CA ARG A 22 -0.96 -7.11 6.84
C ARG A 22 -0.53 -8.04 5.70
N ALA A 23 0.52 -8.80 5.94
CA ALA A 23 1.18 -9.60 4.94
C ALA A 23 0.26 -10.59 4.19
N LYS A 24 -0.74 -11.18 4.85
CA LYS A 24 -1.70 -12.11 4.22
C LYS A 24 -2.58 -11.37 3.20
N GLU A 25 -3.04 -10.20 3.57
CA GLU A 25 -3.86 -9.33 2.73
C GLU A 25 -3.05 -8.83 1.52
N ILE A 26 -1.77 -8.45 1.73
CA ILE A 26 -0.85 -8.09 0.65
C ILE A 26 -0.67 -9.25 -0.34
N VAL A 27 -0.39 -10.45 0.15
CA VAL A 27 -0.24 -11.64 -0.72
C VAL A 27 -1.51 -11.90 -1.52
N THR A 28 -2.67 -11.77 -0.88
CA THR A 28 -3.96 -11.97 -1.54
C THR A 28 -4.17 -10.95 -2.65
N TYR A 29 -3.84 -9.68 -2.37
CA TYR A 29 -3.90 -8.61 -3.35
C TYR A 29 -2.97 -8.87 -4.53
N LEU A 30 -1.67 -9.10 -4.29
CA LEU A 30 -0.68 -9.36 -5.34
C LEU A 30 -1.06 -10.55 -6.23
N LYS A 31 -1.64 -11.60 -5.65
CA LYS A 31 -2.17 -12.74 -6.41
C LYS A 31 -3.37 -12.41 -7.28
N SER A 32 -4.13 -11.37 -6.94
CA SER A 32 -5.35 -10.96 -7.65
C SER A 32 -5.09 -10.10 -8.88
N ILE A 33 -3.85 -9.61 -9.07
CA ILE A 33 -3.48 -8.70 -10.15
C ILE A 33 -2.39 -9.28 -11.05
N SER A 34 -2.29 -8.75 -12.27
CA SER A 34 -1.21 -9.00 -13.23
C SER A 34 -0.78 -7.64 -13.80
N PRO A 35 0.07 -6.89 -13.08
CA PRO A 35 0.52 -5.57 -13.52
C PRO A 35 1.65 -5.69 -14.54
N GLN A 36 1.74 -4.74 -15.49
CA GLN A 36 2.92 -4.57 -16.33
C GLN A 36 4.08 -3.99 -15.50
N ILE A 37 3.76 -3.00 -14.65
CA ILE A 37 4.72 -2.36 -13.73
C ILE A 37 4.18 -2.43 -12.30
N LEU A 38 4.99 -2.96 -11.39
CA LEU A 38 4.75 -2.91 -9.95
C LEU A 38 5.73 -1.94 -9.31
N ILE A 39 5.24 -0.89 -8.66
CA ILE A 39 6.05 0.08 -7.95
C ILE A 39 5.85 -0.11 -6.45
N LEU A 40 6.93 -0.36 -5.74
CA LEU A 40 7.01 -0.44 -4.29
C LEU A 40 7.54 0.92 -3.80
N ASN A 41 6.65 1.80 -3.36
CA ASN A 41 6.97 3.21 -3.13
C ASN A 41 7.35 3.52 -1.68
N GLY A 42 8.44 2.91 -1.22
CA GLY A 42 9.06 3.16 0.09
C GLY A 42 8.40 2.44 1.26
N ASP A 43 9.16 2.32 2.34
CA ASP A 43 8.77 1.68 3.59
C ASP A 43 8.22 0.26 3.40
N VAL A 44 8.85 -0.46 2.47
CA VAL A 44 8.50 -1.85 2.13
C VAL A 44 9.01 -2.79 3.21
N ILE A 45 10.29 -2.63 3.60
CA ILE A 45 10.91 -3.37 4.69
C ILE A 45 11.23 -2.39 5.81
N ASP A 46 10.70 -2.62 6.99
CA ASP A 46 11.03 -1.80 8.15
C ASP A 46 12.36 -2.24 8.77
N ILE A 47 13.46 -1.74 8.21
CA ILE A 47 14.80 -2.09 8.65
C ILE A 47 15.07 -1.55 10.07
N TRP A 48 14.41 -0.48 10.50
CA TRP A 48 14.58 0.12 11.83
C TRP A 48 13.96 -0.72 12.93
N GLN A 49 12.82 -1.37 12.66
CA GLN A 49 12.15 -2.27 13.60
C GLN A 49 12.51 -3.74 13.37
N PHE A 50 13.31 -4.00 12.34
CA PHE A 50 13.75 -5.36 12.01
C PHE A 50 14.53 -5.95 13.18
N THR A 51 13.87 -6.81 13.95
CA THR A 51 14.56 -7.59 14.98
C THR A 51 15.12 -8.85 14.34
N LYS A 52 16.32 -9.29 14.75
CA LYS A 52 16.97 -10.52 14.25
C LYS A 52 16.08 -11.76 14.30
N HIS A 53 14.93 -11.68 14.98
CA HIS A 53 14.06 -12.81 15.28
C HIS A 53 12.62 -12.66 14.76
N TYR A 54 12.27 -11.56 14.09
CA TYR A 54 10.91 -11.37 13.61
C TYR A 54 10.84 -11.05 12.11
N PHE A 55 10.76 -12.09 11.31
CA PHE A 55 10.37 -12.04 9.91
C PHE A 55 9.58 -13.32 9.58
N PRO A 56 8.29 -13.37 9.92
CA PRO A 56 7.49 -14.59 9.83
C PRO A 56 7.31 -15.04 8.37
N SER A 57 6.97 -16.32 8.18
CA SER A 57 6.76 -16.92 6.86
C SER A 57 5.73 -16.19 6.00
N THR A 58 4.78 -15.50 6.62
CA THR A 58 3.81 -14.64 5.90
C THR A 58 4.47 -13.44 5.23
N HIS A 59 5.50 -12.85 5.84
CA HIS A 59 6.29 -11.75 5.24
C HIS A 59 7.18 -12.28 4.12
N VAL A 60 7.78 -13.46 4.30
CA VAL A 60 8.51 -14.16 3.23
C VAL A 60 7.59 -14.43 2.03
N ALA A 61 6.33 -14.77 2.28
CA ALA A 61 5.35 -15.01 1.22
C ALA A 61 5.07 -13.75 0.38
N VAL A 62 5.11 -12.54 0.97
CA VAL A 62 5.01 -11.28 0.21
C VAL A 62 6.19 -11.14 -0.74
N VAL A 63 7.41 -11.31 -0.24
CA VAL A 63 8.63 -11.24 -1.07
C VAL A 63 8.57 -12.28 -2.20
N LYS A 64 8.16 -13.51 -1.88
CA LYS A 64 7.98 -14.57 -2.88
C LYS A 64 6.98 -14.17 -3.97
N GLU A 65 5.86 -13.54 -3.61
CA GLU A 65 4.86 -13.17 -4.60
C GLU A 65 5.33 -12.02 -5.49
N ILE A 66 6.10 -11.05 -4.96
CA ILE A 66 6.77 -10.01 -5.76
C ILE A 66 7.75 -10.65 -6.76
N LEU A 67 8.55 -11.63 -6.33
CA LEU A 67 9.44 -12.37 -7.21
C LEU A 67 8.68 -13.18 -8.27
N ASN A 68 7.54 -13.77 -7.92
CA ASN A 68 6.68 -14.48 -8.88
C ASN A 68 6.15 -13.54 -9.97
N LEU A 69 5.70 -12.33 -9.60
CA LEU A 69 5.29 -11.32 -10.58
C LEU A 69 6.44 -10.94 -11.49
N MET A 70 7.62 -10.70 -10.93
CA MET A 70 8.81 -10.34 -11.69
C MET A 70 9.22 -11.44 -12.68
N THR A 71 9.22 -12.71 -12.26
CA THR A 71 9.53 -13.84 -13.14
C THR A 71 8.45 -14.10 -14.19
N SER A 72 7.24 -13.60 -13.97
CA SER A 72 6.14 -13.63 -14.93
C SER A 72 6.15 -12.45 -15.92
N GLY A 73 7.18 -11.58 -15.87
CA GLY A 73 7.39 -10.47 -16.79
C GLY A 73 7.02 -9.09 -16.27
N THR A 74 6.50 -8.97 -15.05
CA THR A 74 6.23 -7.67 -14.41
C THR A 74 7.56 -6.95 -14.14
N ARG A 75 7.68 -5.69 -14.58
CA ARG A 75 8.77 -4.82 -14.15
C ARG A 75 8.51 -4.35 -12.72
N VAL A 76 9.46 -4.59 -11.82
CA VAL A 76 9.37 -4.19 -10.41
C VAL A 76 10.31 -3.02 -10.15
N ILE A 77 9.76 -1.90 -9.68
CA ILE A 77 10.53 -0.71 -9.32
C ILE A 77 10.36 -0.47 -7.81
N TYR A 78 11.48 -0.47 -7.11
CA TYR A 78 11.54 -0.19 -5.68
C TYR A 78 12.03 1.24 -5.49
N VAL A 79 11.19 2.11 -4.98
CA VAL A 79 11.54 3.45 -4.53
C VAL A 79 11.81 3.38 -3.02
N THR A 80 12.88 3.99 -2.53
CA THR A 80 13.26 3.91 -1.12
C THR A 80 12.47 4.89 -0.26
N GLY A 81 12.13 4.46 0.97
CA GLY A 81 11.55 5.30 2.02
C GLY A 81 12.51 5.54 3.18
N ASN A 82 12.03 6.09 4.28
CA ASN A 82 12.85 6.35 5.47
C ASN A 82 13.07 5.09 6.32
N HIS A 83 12.15 4.12 6.34
CA HIS A 83 12.35 2.88 7.07
C HIS A 83 13.30 1.90 6.37
N ASP A 84 13.49 2.07 5.08
CA ASP A 84 14.44 1.31 4.27
C ASP A 84 15.53 2.19 3.64
N GLU A 85 15.84 3.36 4.24
CA GLU A 85 16.82 4.34 3.75
C GLU A 85 18.21 3.76 3.53
N MET A 86 18.60 2.69 4.23
CA MET A 86 19.87 2.00 4.01
C MET A 86 20.06 1.53 2.57
N LEU A 87 18.96 1.30 1.84
CA LEU A 87 18.98 0.90 0.45
C LEU A 87 19.35 2.06 -0.49
N ARG A 88 19.25 3.33 -0.06
CA ARG A 88 19.58 4.51 -0.88
C ARG A 88 21.01 4.48 -1.41
N ARG A 89 21.95 3.91 -0.64
CA ARG A 89 23.34 3.75 -1.12
C ARG A 89 23.49 2.89 -2.37
N TYR A 90 22.45 2.13 -2.72
CA TYR A 90 22.37 1.30 -3.91
C TYR A 90 21.35 1.85 -4.93
N SER A 91 20.96 3.11 -4.80
CA SER A 91 20.08 3.78 -5.78
C SER A 91 20.65 3.63 -7.19
N ASP A 92 19.76 3.50 -8.15
CA ASP A 92 20.05 3.24 -9.58
C ASP A 92 20.54 1.82 -9.90
N LEU A 93 20.48 0.88 -8.93
CA LEU A 93 20.73 -0.53 -9.19
C LEU A 93 19.63 -1.09 -10.12
N GLN A 94 20.06 -1.78 -11.17
CA GLN A 94 19.17 -2.47 -12.09
C GLN A 94 19.58 -3.95 -12.24
N LEU A 95 18.65 -4.86 -11.98
CA LEU A 95 18.84 -6.31 -12.06
C LEU A 95 17.68 -6.92 -12.89
N GLY A 96 17.87 -7.06 -14.19
CA GLY A 96 16.82 -7.55 -15.10
C GLY A 96 15.56 -6.70 -15.03
N GLN A 97 14.45 -7.28 -14.56
CA GLN A 97 13.17 -6.59 -14.39
C GLN A 97 13.05 -5.82 -13.07
N PHE A 98 14.06 -5.84 -12.21
CA PHE A 98 14.09 -5.10 -10.94
C PHE A 98 14.93 -3.82 -11.06
N GLN A 99 14.40 -2.73 -10.54
CA GLN A 99 15.09 -1.44 -10.41
C GLN A 99 14.92 -0.91 -8.99
N LEU A 100 16.01 -0.41 -8.39
CA LEU A 100 16.02 0.30 -7.12
C LEU A 100 16.38 1.77 -7.37
N THR A 101 15.59 2.70 -6.83
CA THR A 101 15.82 4.15 -7.00
C THR A 101 15.27 4.94 -5.82
N ASP A 102 15.70 6.19 -5.63
CA ASP A 102 15.15 7.08 -4.59
C ASP A 102 13.90 7.85 -5.05
N LYS A 103 13.78 8.04 -6.33
CA LYS A 103 12.64 8.71 -6.97
C LYS A 103 12.51 8.22 -8.40
N LEU A 104 11.30 8.30 -8.93
CA LEU A 104 11.00 7.90 -10.29
C LEU A 104 10.25 9.02 -11.01
N VAL A 105 10.67 9.34 -12.22
CA VAL A 105 9.87 10.12 -13.17
C VAL A 105 9.62 9.22 -14.36
N ILE A 106 8.37 8.97 -14.66
CA ILE A 106 7.95 8.05 -15.72
C ILE A 106 6.80 8.67 -16.53
N GLU A 107 6.80 8.44 -17.81
CA GLU A 107 5.68 8.79 -18.67
C GLU A 107 4.69 7.62 -18.71
N ILE A 108 3.42 7.88 -18.38
CA ILE A 108 2.31 6.93 -18.47
C ILE A 108 1.23 7.59 -19.34
N ASP A 109 0.92 7.00 -20.47
CA ASP A 109 -0.07 7.52 -21.44
C ASP A 109 0.14 9.02 -21.76
N ARG A 110 1.37 9.40 -22.10
CA ARG A 110 1.80 10.77 -22.42
C ARG A 110 1.65 11.77 -21.27
N LYS A 111 1.52 11.27 -20.03
CA LYS A 111 1.45 12.10 -18.82
C LYS A 111 2.66 11.86 -17.95
N MET A 112 3.36 12.92 -17.62
CA MET A 112 4.54 12.88 -16.79
C MET A 112 4.14 12.66 -15.33
N THR A 113 4.62 11.57 -14.74
CA THR A 113 4.31 11.14 -13.38
C THR A 113 5.57 11.14 -12.54
N TRP A 114 5.58 11.91 -11.46
CA TRP A 114 6.65 11.94 -10.46
C TRP A 114 6.24 11.11 -9.26
N ILE A 115 7.08 10.11 -8.91
CA ILE A 115 6.82 9.14 -7.84
C ILE A 115 8.01 9.14 -6.89
N PHE A 116 7.74 9.32 -5.61
CA PHE A 116 8.73 9.24 -4.53
C PHE A 116 8.00 8.95 -3.22
N HIS A 117 8.73 8.53 -2.19
CA HIS A 117 8.07 8.11 -0.94
C HIS A 117 7.40 9.28 -0.21
N GLY A 118 8.11 10.38 0.03
CA GLY A 118 7.57 11.57 0.71
C GLY A 118 8.41 12.06 1.88
N ASP A 119 9.17 11.23 2.50
CA ASP A 119 9.98 11.46 3.72
C ASP A 119 10.99 12.62 3.61
N VAL A 120 11.45 12.95 2.42
CA VAL A 120 12.37 14.06 2.16
C VAL A 120 11.82 15.43 2.61
N PHE A 121 10.51 15.53 2.79
CA PHE A 121 9.84 16.75 3.24
C PHE A 121 9.64 16.82 4.77
N ASP A 122 9.96 15.77 5.53
CA ASP A 122 9.80 15.75 7.00
C ASP A 122 10.61 16.85 7.72
N ASN A 123 11.77 17.22 7.18
CA ASN A 123 12.63 18.24 7.76
C ASN A 123 12.11 19.68 7.58
N THR A 124 11.14 19.90 6.68
CA THR A 124 10.54 21.22 6.46
C THR A 124 9.50 21.56 7.52
N THR A 125 8.93 20.53 8.18
CA THR A 125 8.00 20.69 9.32
C THR A 125 8.76 20.59 10.64
N LYS A 126 9.34 21.67 11.11
CA LYS A 126 10.25 21.79 12.29
C LYS A 126 9.73 21.23 13.66
N GLY A 127 8.73 20.39 13.69
CA GLY A 127 8.16 19.81 14.91
C GLY A 127 8.16 18.28 15.00
N SER A 128 8.22 17.57 13.86
CA SER A 128 7.99 16.12 13.81
C SER A 128 9.19 15.29 14.24
N ALA A 129 10.40 15.64 13.83
CA ALA A 129 11.62 14.85 14.12
C ALA A 129 11.87 14.64 15.63
N LYS A 130 11.57 15.64 16.49
CA LYS A 130 11.70 15.49 17.96
C LYS A 130 10.61 14.63 18.59
N PHE A 131 9.42 14.57 17.98
CA PHE A 131 8.32 13.74 18.46
C PHE A 131 8.56 12.26 18.15
N TRP A 132 8.98 11.94 16.95
CA TRP A 132 9.27 10.55 16.52
C TRP A 132 10.53 9.99 17.20
N ALA A 133 11.58 10.80 17.39
CA ALA A 133 12.77 10.38 18.13
C ALA A 133 12.50 10.09 19.61
N LYS A 134 11.45 10.66 20.19
CA LYS A 134 11.05 10.47 21.60
C LYS A 134 10.12 9.29 21.83
N MET A 135 9.44 8.82 20.78
CA MET A 135 8.66 7.57 20.76
C MET A 135 9.52 6.46 20.16
N GLY A 136 10.43 5.91 20.94
CA GLY A 136 11.27 4.80 20.51
C GLY A 136 10.47 3.70 19.79
N SER A 137 11.15 2.88 18.98
CA SER A 137 10.60 1.86 18.06
C SER A 137 9.46 0.98 18.63
N ASN A 138 9.42 0.79 19.96
CA ASN A 138 8.38 0.01 20.63
C ASN A 138 7.08 0.77 20.87
N GLY A 139 7.09 2.11 20.91
CA GLY A 139 5.90 2.93 21.19
C GLY A 139 4.87 2.91 20.07
N TYR A 140 5.32 2.90 18.82
CA TYR A 140 4.44 2.87 17.65
C TYR A 140 3.71 1.53 17.50
N ALA A 141 4.42 0.41 17.68
CA ALA A 141 3.81 -0.92 17.63
C ALA A 141 2.77 -1.13 18.75
N VAL A 142 3.04 -0.61 19.95
CA VAL A 142 2.10 -0.63 21.09
C VAL A 142 0.89 0.26 20.79
N LEU A 143 1.06 1.43 20.19
CA LEU A 143 -0.03 2.34 19.84
C LEU A 143 -0.95 1.74 18.77
N LEU A 144 -0.39 1.10 17.75
CA LEU A 144 -1.16 0.39 16.71
C LEU A 144 -1.93 -0.80 17.29
N GLY A 145 -1.28 -1.58 18.18
CA GLY A 145 -1.92 -2.69 18.89
C GLY A 145 -3.06 -2.21 19.78
N PHE A 146 -2.86 -1.10 20.49
CA PHE A 146 -3.84 -0.48 21.38
C PHE A 146 -5.02 0.12 20.61
N ASN A 147 -4.78 0.76 19.48
CA ASN A 147 -5.84 1.33 18.63
C ASN A 147 -6.72 0.21 18.02
N ARG A 148 -6.12 -0.91 17.61
CA ARG A 148 -6.87 -2.10 17.17
C ARG A 148 -7.69 -2.73 18.29
N PHE A 149 -7.13 -2.81 19.49
CA PHE A 149 -7.81 -3.33 20.67
C PHE A 149 -8.98 -2.44 21.07
N ILE A 150 -8.79 -1.12 21.12
CA ILE A 150 -9.84 -0.14 21.41
C ILE A 150 -10.95 -0.18 20.35
N ASN A 151 -10.62 -0.20 19.07
CA ASN A 151 -11.63 -0.27 18.01
C ASN A 151 -12.43 -1.58 18.03
N LYS A 152 -11.80 -2.68 18.42
CA LYS A 152 -12.48 -3.97 18.63
C LYS A 152 -13.40 -3.95 19.86
N LEU A 153 -12.98 -3.30 20.94
CA LEU A 153 -13.78 -3.08 22.17
C LEU A 153 -14.94 -2.12 21.90
N LEU A 154 -14.74 -1.01 21.20
CA LEU A 154 -15.79 -0.07 20.85
C LEU A 154 -16.86 -0.70 19.95
N LYS A 155 -16.46 -1.53 18.99
CA LYS A 155 -17.41 -2.34 18.19
C LYS A 155 -18.18 -3.36 19.03
N PHE A 156 -17.55 -3.95 20.03
CA PHE A 156 -18.19 -4.94 20.93
C PHE A 156 -19.20 -4.30 21.89
N PHE A 157 -18.93 -3.08 22.35
CA PHE A 157 -19.80 -2.38 23.32
C PHE A 157 -20.86 -1.47 22.68
N GLY A 158 -20.99 -1.41 21.35
CA GLY A 158 -22.06 -0.65 20.66
C GLY A 158 -22.12 0.83 21.02
N ARG A 159 -21.03 1.45 21.53
CA ARG A 159 -21.03 2.86 21.95
C ARG A 159 -20.50 3.76 20.85
N GLU A 160 -21.34 4.63 20.36
CA GLU A 160 -20.96 5.82 19.61
C GLU A 160 -20.26 6.84 20.54
N LYS A 161 -19.14 7.37 20.02
CA LYS A 161 -18.45 8.60 20.40
C LYS A 161 -18.04 8.78 21.86
N VAL A 162 -16.79 8.42 22.14
CA VAL A 162 -16.06 9.01 23.25
C VAL A 162 -15.76 10.48 22.91
N SER A 163 -16.24 11.40 23.75
CA SER A 163 -15.88 12.82 23.71
C SER A 163 -14.37 12.96 23.86
N LEU A 164 -13.67 13.18 22.74
CA LEU A 164 -12.24 13.41 22.72
C LEU A 164 -11.94 14.72 23.46
N SER A 165 -11.01 14.69 24.41
CA SER A 165 -10.59 15.89 25.12
C SER A 165 -10.09 16.96 24.14
N LYS A 166 -10.23 18.25 24.48
CA LYS A 166 -9.73 19.37 23.64
C LYS A 166 -8.28 19.17 23.18
N LYS A 167 -7.41 18.53 23.99
CA LYS A 167 -6.02 18.22 23.63
C LYS A 167 -5.89 17.20 22.49
N VAL A 168 -6.79 16.21 22.39
CA VAL A 168 -6.81 15.24 21.29
C VAL A 168 -7.32 15.90 20.02
N MET A 169 -8.38 16.72 20.11
CA MET A 169 -8.88 17.53 18.99
C MET A 169 -7.80 18.47 18.45
N GLN A 170 -7.04 19.13 19.33
CA GLN A 170 -5.95 20.01 18.92
C GLN A 170 -4.84 19.23 18.18
N LYS A 171 -4.43 18.06 18.68
CA LYS A 171 -3.43 17.20 17.99
C LYS A 171 -3.93 16.69 16.64
N VAL A 172 -5.20 16.34 16.54
CA VAL A 172 -5.81 15.92 15.24
C VAL A 172 -5.80 17.09 14.26
N ASN A 173 -6.18 18.29 14.69
CA ASN A 173 -6.13 19.48 13.83
C ASN A 173 -4.70 19.82 13.39
N GLU A 174 -3.71 19.75 14.30
CA GLU A 174 -2.29 19.96 13.96
C GLU A 174 -1.80 18.92 12.93
N SER A 175 -2.25 17.69 13.02
CA SER A 175 -1.90 16.63 12.04
C SER A 175 -2.55 16.89 10.68
N ILE A 176 -3.81 17.30 10.63
CA ILE A 176 -4.52 17.64 9.39
C ILE A 176 -3.83 18.83 8.70
N VAL A 177 -3.46 19.88 9.44
CA VAL A 177 -2.75 21.05 8.88
C VAL A 177 -1.42 20.64 8.27
N LYS A 178 -0.65 19.77 8.94
CA LYS A 178 0.64 19.29 8.42
C LYS A 178 0.50 18.44 7.15
N ILE A 179 -0.54 17.62 7.06
CA ILE A 179 -0.84 16.84 5.86
C ILE A 179 -1.15 17.78 4.70
N ASP A 180 -1.99 18.78 4.92
CA ASP A 180 -2.36 19.74 3.88
C ASP A 180 -1.17 20.61 3.43
N GLU A 181 -0.29 21.03 4.35
CA GLU A 181 0.97 21.72 4.06
C GLU A 181 1.90 20.86 3.21
N PHE A 182 2.07 19.57 3.56
CA PHE A 182 2.87 18.62 2.79
C PHE A 182 2.35 18.45 1.37
N GLU A 183 1.05 18.16 1.23
CA GLU A 183 0.43 17.95 -0.08
C GLU A 183 0.50 19.20 -0.97
N THR A 184 0.32 20.37 -0.37
CA THR A 184 0.43 21.67 -1.08
C THR A 184 1.85 21.89 -1.59
N LEU A 185 2.87 21.70 -0.73
CA LEU A 185 4.28 21.87 -1.10
C LEU A 185 4.69 20.92 -2.24
N VAL A 186 4.31 19.65 -2.13
CA VAL A 186 4.59 18.63 -3.15
C VAL A 186 3.91 18.99 -4.48
N ALA A 187 2.66 19.44 -4.43
CA ALA A 187 1.92 19.84 -5.61
C ALA A 187 2.51 21.09 -6.28
N GLU A 188 2.93 22.10 -5.52
CA GLU A 188 3.59 23.30 -6.04
C GLU A 188 4.87 22.94 -6.81
N LEU A 189 5.71 22.07 -6.24
CA LEU A 189 6.91 21.59 -6.90
C LEU A 189 6.62 20.80 -8.17
N ALA A 190 5.59 19.96 -8.14
CA ALA A 190 5.17 19.18 -9.31
C ALA A 190 4.63 20.07 -10.43
N ILE A 191 3.86 21.13 -10.10
CA ILE A 191 3.37 22.11 -11.06
C ILE A 191 4.55 22.89 -11.66
N GLU A 192 5.51 23.35 -10.85
CA GLU A 192 6.72 24.04 -11.34
C GLU A 192 7.48 23.19 -12.37
N LYS A 193 7.58 21.88 -12.12
CA LYS A 193 8.24 20.92 -13.02
C LYS A 193 7.36 20.43 -14.16
N LYS A 194 6.11 20.90 -14.24
CA LYS A 194 5.12 20.53 -15.28
C LYS A 194 4.80 19.03 -15.29
N TYR A 195 4.71 18.41 -14.13
CA TYR A 195 4.22 17.04 -14.01
C TYR A 195 2.69 17.03 -14.01
N ASP A 196 2.10 16.02 -14.64
CA ASP A 196 0.65 15.79 -14.64
C ASP A 196 0.18 15.09 -13.37
N TYR A 197 1.02 14.19 -12.86
CA TYR A 197 0.78 13.43 -11.63
C TYR A 197 1.95 13.54 -10.67
N VAL A 198 1.65 13.59 -9.38
CA VAL A 198 2.61 13.37 -8.30
C VAL A 198 2.06 12.33 -7.34
N ILE A 199 2.86 11.32 -7.03
CA ILE A 199 2.46 10.15 -6.25
C ILE A 199 3.40 9.96 -5.07
N CYS A 200 2.81 9.91 -3.85
CA CYS A 200 3.52 9.72 -2.59
C CYS A 200 2.96 8.52 -1.80
N GLY A 201 3.69 8.10 -0.78
CA GLY A 201 3.27 7.28 0.36
C GLY A 201 3.41 8.07 1.66
N HIS A 202 4.13 7.51 2.66
CA HIS A 202 4.67 8.14 3.86
C HIS A 202 3.65 8.68 4.88
N ILE A 203 2.68 9.50 4.44
CA ILE A 203 1.66 10.07 5.34
C ILE A 203 0.48 9.13 5.60
N HIS A 204 0.48 7.94 4.99
CA HIS A 204 -0.53 6.89 5.17
C HIS A 204 -1.97 7.36 4.92
N GLN A 205 -2.19 8.38 4.08
CA GLN A 205 -3.53 8.91 3.79
C GLN A 205 -3.88 8.69 2.31
N PRO A 206 -4.62 7.61 1.98
CA PRO A 206 -4.99 7.32 0.59
C PRO A 206 -5.82 8.47 0.02
N GLN A 207 -5.32 9.09 -1.05
CA GLN A 207 -5.90 10.31 -1.61
C GLN A 207 -5.74 10.36 -3.13
N LYS A 208 -6.72 10.93 -3.81
CA LYS A 208 -6.64 11.40 -5.18
C LYS A 208 -7.34 12.75 -5.28
N ARG A 209 -6.61 13.82 -5.54
CA ARG A 209 -7.19 15.15 -5.72
C ARG A 209 -6.43 15.99 -6.74
N VAL A 210 -7.13 16.88 -7.42
CA VAL A 210 -6.50 17.87 -8.29
C VAL A 210 -6.18 19.10 -7.46
N ILE A 211 -4.93 19.53 -7.50
CA ILE A 211 -4.45 20.75 -6.85
C ILE A 211 -4.10 21.75 -7.95
N THR A 212 -4.59 22.98 -7.83
CA THR A 212 -4.40 24.04 -8.80
C THR A 212 -3.84 25.28 -8.10
N ASN A 213 -2.87 25.93 -8.74
CA ASN A 213 -2.37 27.24 -8.35
C ASN A 213 -2.34 28.18 -9.58
N LYS A 214 -1.75 29.37 -9.44
CA LYS A 214 -1.64 30.37 -10.52
C LYS A 214 -0.81 29.87 -11.73
N ASP A 215 0.10 28.90 -11.53
CA ASP A 215 1.07 28.44 -12.51
C ASP A 215 0.61 27.15 -13.23
N GLY A 216 -0.44 26.48 -12.71
CA GLY A 216 -0.97 25.28 -13.35
C GLY A 216 -1.78 24.37 -12.40
N LYS A 217 -1.85 23.10 -12.78
CA LYS A 217 -2.53 22.06 -12.00
C LYS A 217 -1.76 20.76 -12.04
N VAL A 218 -1.91 19.96 -11.00
CA VAL A 218 -1.38 18.58 -10.90
C VAL A 218 -2.41 17.70 -10.21
N THR A 219 -2.44 16.43 -10.56
CA THR A 219 -3.18 15.44 -9.76
C THR A 219 -2.24 14.83 -8.72
N TYR A 220 -2.51 15.13 -7.46
CA TYR A 220 -1.86 14.53 -6.32
C TYR A 220 -2.53 13.20 -5.97
N LEU A 221 -1.69 12.17 -5.72
CA LEU A 221 -2.13 10.85 -5.28
C LEU A 221 -1.28 10.37 -4.10
N ASN A 222 -1.91 9.68 -3.17
CA ASN A 222 -1.23 8.94 -2.12
C ASN A 222 -1.73 7.50 -2.10
N SER A 223 -0.80 6.55 -2.07
CA SER A 223 -1.11 5.12 -2.09
C SER A 223 -1.71 4.59 -0.78
N GLY A 224 -1.63 5.39 0.30
CA GLY A 224 -2.01 4.94 1.63
C GLY A 224 -0.99 3.96 2.21
N ASP A 225 -1.46 2.91 2.86
CA ASP A 225 -0.62 1.94 3.55
C ASP A 225 -1.23 0.53 3.59
N TRP A 226 -0.43 -0.46 4.00
CA TRP A 226 -0.86 -1.84 4.25
C TRP A 226 -0.81 -2.22 5.74
N VAL A 227 -1.01 -1.24 6.59
CA VAL A 227 -1.10 -1.38 8.07
C VAL A 227 -2.52 -1.10 8.55
N GLU A 228 -3.10 0.05 8.17
CA GLU A 228 -4.42 0.52 8.60
C GLU A 228 -5.44 0.58 7.47
N HIS A 229 -5.09 1.20 6.33
CA HIS A 229 -6.02 1.49 5.23
C HIS A 229 -6.15 0.35 4.24
N LEU A 230 -5.08 -0.43 4.03
CA LEU A 230 -4.99 -1.57 3.08
C LEU A 230 -5.33 -1.14 1.66
N THR A 231 -4.60 -0.12 1.17
CA THR A 231 -4.86 0.51 -0.11
C THR A 231 -3.65 0.43 -1.03
N SER A 232 -3.90 0.56 -2.32
CA SER A 232 -2.94 0.67 -3.41
C SER A 232 -3.45 1.64 -4.46
N LEU A 233 -2.57 2.15 -5.31
CA LEU A 233 -2.99 2.82 -6.53
C LEU A 233 -2.88 1.86 -7.71
N GLU A 234 -3.89 1.85 -8.56
CA GLU A 234 -3.94 1.07 -9.79
C GLU A 234 -4.19 2.00 -10.96
N TYR A 235 -3.38 1.89 -12.02
CA TYR A 235 -3.60 2.56 -13.28
C TYR A 235 -4.14 1.60 -14.31
N TYR A 236 -5.32 1.86 -14.82
CA TYR A 236 -5.99 1.14 -15.90
C TYR A 236 -7.07 2.03 -16.52
N ASN A 237 -7.46 1.77 -17.75
CA ASN A 237 -8.44 2.58 -18.49
C ASN A 237 -8.09 4.08 -18.49
N ASN A 238 -6.79 4.40 -18.63
CA ASN A 238 -6.24 5.75 -18.73
C ASN A 238 -6.48 6.64 -17.49
N ASP A 239 -6.72 6.02 -16.31
CA ASP A 239 -6.90 6.76 -15.05
C ASP A 239 -6.34 6.00 -13.83
N TRP A 240 -6.02 6.76 -12.79
CA TRP A 240 -5.62 6.23 -11.50
C TRP A 240 -6.82 5.93 -10.62
N HIS A 241 -6.82 4.77 -9.97
CA HIS A 241 -7.85 4.32 -9.05
C HIS A 241 -7.21 3.95 -7.71
N ILE A 242 -7.89 4.28 -6.60
CA ILE A 242 -7.52 3.80 -5.28
C ILE A 242 -8.20 2.44 -5.08
N TYR A 243 -7.40 1.39 -5.04
CA TYR A 243 -7.86 0.08 -4.61
C TYR A 243 -7.92 0.04 -3.08
N LYS A 244 -8.98 -0.53 -2.53
CA LYS A 244 -9.13 -0.82 -1.10
C LYS A 244 -9.43 -2.29 -0.90
N TYR A 245 -8.62 -2.94 -0.05
CA TYR A 245 -8.83 -4.33 0.29
C TYR A 245 -10.08 -4.49 1.15
N GLU A 246 -11.02 -5.33 0.70
CA GLU A 246 -12.27 -5.65 1.42
C GLU A 246 -12.35 -7.16 1.69
N GLU A 247 -12.13 -7.56 2.93
CA GLU A 247 -12.17 -8.97 3.35
C GLU A 247 -13.54 -9.63 3.05
N SER A 248 -14.63 -8.87 3.10
CA SER A 248 -15.98 -9.36 2.85
C SER A 248 -16.20 -9.83 1.41
N LYS A 249 -15.63 -9.12 0.42
CA LYS A 249 -15.75 -9.50 -0.99
C LYS A 249 -15.03 -10.81 -1.31
N LEU A 250 -13.90 -11.07 -0.65
CA LEU A 250 -13.15 -12.32 -0.83
C LEU A 250 -13.83 -13.53 -0.21
N ARG A 251 -14.48 -13.36 0.94
CA ARG A 251 -15.28 -14.44 1.55
C ARG A 251 -16.43 -14.87 0.63
N THR A 252 -17.09 -13.91 -0.02
CA THR A 252 -18.18 -14.20 -0.97
C THR A 252 -17.66 -14.93 -2.22
N ILE A 253 -16.51 -14.54 -2.76
CA ILE A 253 -15.89 -15.20 -3.92
C ILE A 253 -15.47 -16.63 -3.55
N ASN A 254 -14.80 -16.84 -2.41
CA ASN A 254 -14.38 -18.17 -1.97
C ASN A 254 -15.56 -19.11 -1.73
N VAL A 255 -16.65 -18.66 -1.14
CA VAL A 255 -17.86 -19.48 -0.94
C VAL A 255 -18.50 -19.84 -2.28
N THR A 256 -18.51 -18.93 -3.24
CA THR A 256 -19.06 -19.19 -4.59
C THR A 256 -18.20 -20.16 -5.38
N GLU A 257 -16.86 -20.04 -5.30
CA GLU A 257 -15.93 -20.99 -5.91
C GLU A 257 -15.98 -22.38 -5.26
N MET A 258 -16.03 -22.44 -3.93
CA MET A 258 -16.20 -23.72 -3.22
C MET A 258 -17.51 -24.40 -3.59
N LYS A 259 -18.61 -23.64 -3.75
CA LYS A 259 -19.88 -24.19 -4.22
C LYS A 259 -19.79 -24.69 -5.67
N ARG A 260 -19.13 -23.95 -6.58
CA ARG A 260 -18.90 -24.41 -7.97
C ARG A 260 -18.08 -25.69 -8.00
N GLN A 261 -16.91 -25.72 -7.33
CA GLN A 261 -16.07 -26.91 -7.28
C GLN A 261 -16.80 -28.11 -6.68
N ALA A 262 -17.59 -27.93 -5.62
CA ALA A 262 -18.41 -29.00 -5.06
C ALA A 262 -19.48 -29.50 -6.03
N THR A 263 -20.09 -28.59 -6.81
CA THR A 263 -21.08 -28.97 -7.85
C THR A 263 -20.43 -29.72 -8.99
N ASP A 264 -19.26 -29.27 -9.47
CA ASP A 264 -18.53 -29.92 -10.57
C ASP A 264 -18.07 -31.32 -10.16
N VAL A 265 -17.50 -31.49 -8.96
CA VAL A 265 -17.09 -32.82 -8.42
C VAL A 265 -18.29 -33.75 -8.27
N MET A 266 -19.42 -33.23 -7.81
CA MET A 266 -20.64 -34.03 -7.64
C MET A 266 -21.23 -34.44 -8.99
N THR A 267 -21.17 -33.56 -10.02
CA THR A 267 -21.62 -33.86 -11.38
C THR A 267 -20.75 -34.92 -12.02
N ASP A 268 -19.40 -34.84 -11.86
CA ASP A 268 -18.47 -35.83 -12.37
C ASP A 268 -18.65 -37.20 -11.69
N GLN A 269 -18.86 -37.23 -10.38
CA GLN A 269 -19.15 -38.48 -9.66
C GLN A 269 -20.48 -39.12 -10.10
N ILE A 270 -21.51 -38.32 -10.34
CA ILE A 270 -22.78 -38.81 -10.86
C ILE A 270 -22.60 -39.35 -12.29
N ALA A 271 -21.85 -38.66 -13.15
CA ALA A 271 -21.58 -39.13 -14.51
C ALA A 271 -20.82 -40.46 -14.53
N ILE A 272 -19.79 -40.63 -13.67
CA ILE A 272 -19.04 -41.88 -13.49
C ILE A 272 -19.95 -43.00 -12.99
N TYR A 273 -20.82 -42.70 -12.02
CA TYR A 273 -21.77 -43.69 -11.49
C TYR A 273 -22.80 -44.14 -12.53
N LEU A 274 -23.35 -43.23 -13.28
CA LEU A 274 -24.32 -43.56 -14.36
C LEU A 274 -23.63 -44.33 -15.47
N HIS A 275 -22.36 -44.08 -15.81
CA HIS A 275 -21.61 -44.84 -16.79
C HIS A 275 -21.31 -46.27 -16.30
N SER A 276 -21.17 -46.49 -14.99
CA SER A 276 -20.96 -47.80 -14.40
C SER A 276 -22.25 -48.65 -14.31
N LEU A 277 -23.41 -48.06 -14.44
CA LEU A 277 -24.71 -48.73 -14.41
C LEU A 277 -25.24 -49.08 -15.81
N GLY A 278 -24.60 -48.55 -16.88
CA GLY A 278 -24.99 -48.74 -18.28
C GLY A 278 -24.09 -49.68 -19.07
N ALA A 279 -23.18 -50.43 -18.39
CA ALA A 279 -22.27 -51.42 -18.99
C ALA A 279 -22.70 -52.87 -18.64
#